data_89a71b377148210c6e655448f999666b
#
_entry.id   89a71b377148210c6e655448f999666b
#
_cell.length_a   1.000
_cell.length_b   1.000
_cell.length_c   1.000
_cell.angle_alpha   90.00
_cell.angle_beta   90.00
_cell.angle_gamma   90.00
#
_symmetry.space_group_name_H-M   'P 1'
#
loop_
_entity.id
_entity.type
_entity.pdbx_description
1 polymer ?
#
loop_
_entity_poly.entity_id
_entity_poly.type
_entity_poly.pdbx_seq_one_letter_code
_entity_poly.pdbx_strand_id
1 'polypeptide(L)'
;ALWWFARKLRNRGFRPVLVDFPSTFSSIEKNVRFLRKTIARVLAETGSERVAIVAHSMGGVVARALLLSEPNHSVLTLVALSPPFRGTHMARLGALFGLGESVIDMAPASPFAHRFLPSAPASVPIRCIIGEQENIVSPPWSCVLPGCEVYLMSLPVGHDAPLHLPESYARLEQWLLQDGVMRAGDAAELPRAEST
;
A
#
# COMPACT_ATOMS: atom_id res chain seq x y z
N ALA A 1 2.95 8.38 -12.84
CA ALA A 1 3.09 6.92 -12.69
C ALA A 1 1.78 6.27 -12.21
N LEU A 2 1.22 6.69 -11.07
CA LEU A 2 0.03 6.06 -10.45
C LEU A 2 -1.23 6.10 -11.33
N TRP A 3 -1.43 7.13 -12.15
CA TRP A 3 -2.58 7.19 -13.07
C TRP A 3 -2.54 6.06 -14.11
N TRP A 4 -1.37 5.79 -14.68
CA TRP A 4 -1.19 4.67 -15.62
C TRP A 4 -1.41 3.32 -14.93
N PHE A 5 -0.91 3.19 -13.71
CA PHE A 5 -1.11 1.99 -12.89
C PHE A 5 -2.60 1.74 -12.63
N ALA A 6 -3.34 2.76 -12.18
CA ALA A 6 -4.79 2.66 -12.00
C ALA A 6 -5.54 2.32 -13.29
N ARG A 7 -5.15 2.90 -14.44
CA ARG A 7 -5.72 2.54 -15.73
C ARG A 7 -5.51 1.06 -16.07
N LYS A 8 -4.33 0.52 -15.79
CA LYS A 8 -4.05 -0.91 -16.00
C LYS A 8 -4.91 -1.81 -15.12
N LEU A 9 -5.14 -1.44 -13.86
CA LEU A 9 -6.06 -2.17 -12.98
C LEU A 9 -7.51 -2.07 -13.45
N ARG A 10 -7.94 -0.91 -13.93
CA ARG A 10 -9.28 -0.74 -14.49
C ARG A 10 -9.50 -1.65 -15.71
N ASN A 11 -8.51 -1.76 -16.59
CA ASN A 11 -8.56 -2.66 -17.75
C ASN A 11 -8.61 -4.15 -17.36
N ARG A 12 -8.29 -4.49 -16.11
CA ARG A 12 -8.42 -5.83 -15.52
C ARG A 12 -9.72 -6.05 -14.74
N GLY A 13 -10.65 -5.09 -14.84
CA GLY A 13 -11.97 -5.16 -14.21
C GLY A 13 -12.05 -4.62 -12.78
N PHE A 14 -10.97 -4.13 -12.19
CA PHE A 14 -11.03 -3.52 -10.86
C PHE A 14 -11.55 -2.07 -10.93
N ARG A 15 -12.01 -1.55 -9.79
CA ARG A 15 -12.44 -0.15 -9.61
C ARG A 15 -11.42 0.63 -8.76
N PRO A 16 -10.28 1.05 -9.32
CA PRO A 16 -9.28 1.77 -8.56
C PRO A 16 -9.72 3.21 -8.29
N VAL A 17 -9.56 3.63 -7.05
CA VAL A 17 -9.63 5.02 -6.61
C VAL A 17 -8.21 5.50 -6.32
N LEU A 18 -7.76 6.51 -7.02
CA LEU A 18 -6.45 7.10 -6.78
C LEU A 18 -6.48 7.95 -5.51
N VAL A 19 -5.49 7.70 -4.65
CA VAL A 19 -5.26 8.49 -3.45
C VAL A 19 -3.95 9.25 -3.64
N ASP A 20 -4.06 10.55 -3.77
CA ASP A 20 -2.92 11.45 -3.80
C ASP A 20 -2.84 12.17 -2.45
N PHE A 21 -1.78 11.92 -1.72
CA PHE A 21 -1.61 12.55 -0.42
C PHE A 21 -1.30 14.03 -0.59
N PRO A 22 -1.89 14.91 0.25
CA PRO A 22 -1.81 16.37 0.07
C PRO A 22 -0.38 16.90 0.01
N SER A 23 0.57 16.22 0.62
CA SER A 23 1.97 16.60 0.57
C SER A 23 2.89 15.53 1.15
N THR A 24 4.05 15.34 0.54
CA THR A 24 5.20 14.68 1.17
C THR A 24 5.74 15.47 2.36
N PHE A 25 5.37 16.73 2.50
CA PHE A 25 5.70 17.58 3.66
C PHE A 25 4.80 17.34 4.88
N SER A 26 3.69 16.60 4.74
CA SER A 26 2.85 16.20 5.86
C SER A 26 3.44 15.01 6.60
N SER A 27 3.24 14.91 7.91
CA SER A 27 3.61 13.70 8.67
C SER A 27 2.83 12.47 8.20
N ILE A 28 3.39 11.27 8.41
CA ILE A 28 2.69 10.02 8.08
C ILE A 28 1.37 9.93 8.82
N GLU A 29 1.28 10.40 10.06
CA GLU A 29 0.01 10.41 10.82
C GLU A 29 -1.07 11.28 10.17
N LYS A 30 -0.72 12.44 9.59
CA LYS A 30 -1.67 13.26 8.81
C LYS A 30 -2.16 12.51 7.58
N ASN A 31 -1.25 11.83 6.89
CA ASN A 31 -1.58 11.01 5.72
C ASN A 31 -2.46 9.80 6.09
N VAL A 32 -2.27 9.18 7.25
CA VAL A 32 -3.16 8.13 7.79
C VAL A 32 -4.58 8.67 7.98
N ARG A 33 -4.73 9.85 8.61
CA ARG A 33 -6.05 10.48 8.78
C ARG A 33 -6.72 10.80 7.45
N PHE A 34 -5.95 11.23 6.46
CA PHE A 34 -6.45 11.48 5.11
C PHE A 34 -6.91 10.18 4.43
N LEU A 35 -6.10 9.12 4.50
CA LEU A 35 -6.44 7.80 3.94
C LEU A 35 -7.72 7.24 4.56
N ARG A 36 -7.87 7.34 5.89
CA ARG A 36 -9.08 6.94 6.62
C ARG A 36 -10.33 7.62 6.07
N LYS A 37 -10.30 8.95 5.94
CA LYS A 37 -11.42 9.73 5.40
C LYS A 37 -11.73 9.33 3.96
N THR A 38 -10.69 9.07 3.16
CA THR A 38 -10.85 8.64 1.78
C THR A 38 -11.52 7.27 1.71
N ILE A 39 -11.11 6.31 2.53
CA ILE A 39 -11.73 4.98 2.61
C ILE A 39 -13.21 5.10 3.00
N ALA A 40 -13.53 5.85 4.06
CA ALA A 40 -14.90 6.05 4.49
C ALA A 40 -15.80 6.65 3.38
N ARG A 41 -15.28 7.64 2.65
CA ARG A 41 -15.97 8.22 1.50
C ARG A 41 -16.19 7.19 0.38
N VAL A 42 -15.17 6.42 0.02
CA VAL A 42 -15.27 5.40 -1.04
C VAL A 42 -16.31 4.35 -0.68
N LEU A 43 -16.33 3.87 0.56
CA LEU A 43 -17.31 2.90 1.03
C LEU A 43 -18.74 3.47 0.93
N ALA A 44 -18.96 4.72 1.36
CA ALA A 44 -20.26 5.39 1.28
C ALA A 44 -20.71 5.61 -0.17
N GLU A 45 -19.80 6.00 -1.07
CA GLU A 45 -20.11 6.25 -2.48
C GLU A 45 -20.35 4.97 -3.28
N THR A 46 -19.70 3.86 -2.91
CA THR A 46 -19.78 2.61 -3.67
C THR A 46 -20.76 1.58 -3.08
N GLY A 47 -21.17 1.75 -1.84
CA GLY A 47 -21.91 0.74 -1.09
C GLY A 47 -21.11 -0.51 -0.73
N SER A 48 -19.79 -0.49 -0.95
CA SER A 48 -18.90 -1.60 -0.59
C SER A 48 -18.66 -1.61 0.91
N GLU A 49 -18.56 -2.80 1.51
CA GLU A 49 -18.24 -2.94 2.93
C GLU A 49 -16.73 -2.83 3.19
N ARG A 50 -15.90 -3.19 2.23
CA ARG A 50 -14.44 -3.28 2.37
C ARG A 50 -13.72 -2.84 1.10
N VAL A 51 -12.46 -2.44 1.26
CA VAL A 51 -11.54 -2.07 0.17
C VAL A 51 -10.25 -2.88 0.25
N ALA A 52 -9.59 -3.06 -0.88
CA ALA A 52 -8.18 -3.44 -0.92
C ALA A 52 -7.32 -2.19 -1.07
N ILE A 53 -6.16 -2.17 -0.44
CA ILE A 53 -5.18 -1.09 -0.62
C ILE A 53 -4.02 -1.62 -1.47
N VAL A 54 -3.75 -0.92 -2.57
CA VAL A 54 -2.52 -1.10 -3.34
C VAL A 54 -1.71 0.17 -3.20
N ALA A 55 -0.53 0.07 -2.65
CA ALA A 55 0.27 1.22 -2.26
C ALA A 55 1.71 1.11 -2.76
N HIS A 56 2.30 2.21 -3.18
CA HIS A 56 3.70 2.29 -3.60
C HIS A 56 4.51 3.10 -2.59
N SER A 57 5.72 2.61 -2.30
CA SER A 57 6.71 3.33 -1.49
C SER A 57 6.14 3.79 -0.14
N MET A 58 6.25 5.08 0.20
CA MET A 58 5.70 5.71 1.40
C MET A 58 4.21 5.39 1.63
N GLY A 59 3.43 5.26 0.56
CA GLY A 59 2.02 4.88 0.65
C GLY A 59 1.79 3.55 1.37
N GLY A 60 2.72 2.59 1.22
CA GLY A 60 2.70 1.32 1.96
C GLY A 60 2.88 1.52 3.47
N VAL A 61 3.77 2.44 3.87
CA VAL A 61 3.98 2.77 5.29
C VAL A 61 2.73 3.42 5.89
N VAL A 62 2.11 4.37 5.17
CA VAL A 62 0.86 5.02 5.58
C VAL A 62 -0.26 3.99 5.73
N ALA A 63 -0.43 3.10 4.75
CA ALA A 63 -1.44 2.05 4.79
C ALA A 63 -1.23 1.10 5.97
N ARG A 64 0.01 0.66 6.20
CA ARG A 64 0.34 -0.19 7.36
C ARG A 64 0.08 0.51 8.68
N ALA A 65 0.44 1.79 8.81
CA ALA A 65 0.16 2.56 10.02
C ALA A 65 -1.35 2.68 10.30
N LEU A 66 -2.18 2.81 9.26
CA LEU A 66 -3.63 2.73 9.38
C LEU A 66 -4.07 1.38 9.97
N LEU A 67 -3.62 0.27 9.38
CA LEU A 67 -3.99 -1.08 9.83
C LEU A 67 -3.62 -1.36 11.29
N LEU A 68 -2.49 -0.83 11.75
CA LEU A 68 -2.02 -0.99 13.13
C LEU A 68 -2.75 -0.07 14.13
N SER A 69 -3.22 1.09 13.67
CA SER A 69 -3.91 2.07 14.54
C SER A 69 -5.42 1.80 14.67
N GLU A 70 -5.99 0.98 13.80
CA GLU A 70 -7.42 0.73 13.71
C GLU A 70 -7.73 -0.76 13.55
N PRO A 71 -7.92 -1.51 14.64
CA PRO A 71 -8.20 -2.94 14.57
C PRO A 71 -9.46 -3.31 13.75
N ASN A 72 -10.45 -2.41 13.73
CA ASN A 72 -11.74 -2.60 13.04
C ASN A 72 -11.81 -1.84 11.71
N HIS A 73 -10.72 -1.79 10.96
CA HIS A 73 -10.70 -1.15 9.65
C HIS A 73 -11.45 -1.95 8.57
N SER A 74 -12.00 -1.24 7.59
CA SER A 74 -12.68 -1.85 6.42
C SER A 74 -11.71 -2.18 5.27
N VAL A 75 -10.57 -2.80 5.59
CA VAL A 75 -9.56 -3.19 4.60
C VAL A 75 -9.49 -4.71 4.51
N LEU A 76 -9.51 -5.25 3.27
CA LEU A 76 -9.37 -6.68 3.00
C LEU A 76 -7.91 -7.12 3.01
N THR A 77 -7.07 -6.37 2.33
CA THR A 77 -5.66 -6.71 2.09
C THR A 77 -4.85 -5.47 1.77
N LEU A 78 -3.57 -5.51 2.03
CA LEU A 78 -2.59 -4.52 1.60
C LEU A 78 -1.57 -5.18 0.67
N VAL A 79 -1.51 -4.75 -0.58
CA VAL A 79 -0.40 -5.08 -1.49
C VAL A 79 0.48 -3.85 -1.64
N ALA A 80 1.72 -3.96 -1.20
CA ALA A 80 2.68 -2.86 -1.18
C ALA A 80 3.80 -3.09 -2.21
N LEU A 81 4.08 -2.06 -2.97
CA LEU A 81 5.08 -2.04 -4.03
C LEU A 81 6.29 -1.25 -3.52
N SER A 82 7.42 -1.91 -3.34
CA SER A 82 8.68 -1.33 -2.79
C SER A 82 8.47 -0.49 -1.51
N PRO A 83 7.77 -0.97 -0.48
CA PRO A 83 7.47 -0.18 0.72
C PRO A 83 8.66 -0.12 1.66
N PRO A 84 9.07 1.05 2.19
CA PRO A 84 10.10 1.15 3.23
C PRO A 84 9.53 0.82 4.62
N PHE A 85 8.99 -0.39 4.83
CA PHE A 85 8.30 -0.78 6.07
C PHE A 85 9.15 -0.70 7.33
N ARG A 86 10.46 -0.85 7.20
CA ARG A 86 11.43 -0.73 8.31
C ARG A 86 12.20 0.59 8.27
N GLY A 87 11.69 1.56 7.51
CA GLY A 87 12.39 2.80 7.26
C GLY A 87 13.44 2.69 6.15
N THR A 88 14.08 3.79 5.85
CA THR A 88 15.16 3.84 4.85
C THR A 88 16.24 4.82 5.27
N HIS A 89 17.50 4.44 5.03
CA HIS A 89 18.64 5.35 5.28
C HIS A 89 18.60 6.58 4.37
N MET A 90 17.99 6.48 3.19
CA MET A 90 17.79 7.62 2.28
C MET A 90 16.90 8.71 2.92
N ALA A 91 16.00 8.36 3.85
CA ALA A 91 15.23 9.33 4.60
C ALA A 91 16.08 10.27 5.45
N ARG A 92 17.22 9.81 5.96
CA ARG A 92 18.17 10.66 6.70
C ARG A 92 18.80 11.73 5.81
N LEU A 93 19.14 11.37 4.57
CA LEU A 93 19.63 12.34 3.58
C LEU A 93 18.53 13.33 3.18
N GLY A 94 17.31 12.83 2.95
CA GLY A 94 16.16 13.68 2.66
C GLY A 94 15.85 14.70 3.76
N ALA A 95 16.02 14.34 5.03
CA ALA A 95 15.87 15.25 6.16
C ALA A 95 16.91 16.39 6.14
N LEU A 96 18.15 16.10 5.71
CA LEU A 96 19.19 17.13 5.54
C LEU A 96 18.86 18.14 4.43
N PHE A 97 18.10 17.71 3.42
CA PHE A 97 17.69 18.54 2.29
C PHE A 97 16.27 19.13 2.43
N GLY A 98 15.64 19.04 3.60
CA GLY A 98 14.34 19.64 3.85
C GLY A 98 13.17 18.97 3.13
N LEU A 99 13.24 17.67 2.84
CA LEU A 99 12.23 16.91 2.06
C LEU A 99 10.93 16.56 2.84
N GLY A 100 10.65 17.27 3.95
CA GLY A 100 9.37 17.18 4.64
C GLY A 100 9.25 16.13 5.75
N GLU A 101 8.18 16.25 6.56
CA GLU A 101 7.96 15.46 7.77
C GLU A 101 7.85 13.96 7.49
N SER A 102 7.15 13.53 6.43
CA SER A 102 7.00 12.09 6.14
C SER A 102 8.32 11.42 5.81
N VAL A 103 9.27 12.14 5.23
CA VAL A 103 10.61 11.60 4.96
C VAL A 103 11.36 11.40 6.29
N ILE A 104 11.24 12.36 7.21
CA ILE A 104 11.84 12.26 8.55
C ILE A 104 11.22 11.08 9.32
N ASP A 105 9.90 10.90 9.24
CA ASP A 105 9.18 9.79 9.87
C ASP A 105 9.68 8.42 9.39
N MET A 106 10.11 8.29 8.12
CA MET A 106 10.66 7.06 7.57
C MET A 106 12.13 6.80 7.94
N ALA A 107 12.79 7.70 8.65
CA ALA A 107 14.13 7.42 9.15
C ALA A 107 14.09 6.31 10.22
N PRO A 108 15.01 5.32 10.20
CA PRO A 108 14.96 4.16 11.10
C PRO A 108 14.94 4.49 12.59
N ALA A 109 15.45 5.65 12.98
CA ALA A 109 15.50 6.12 14.38
C ALA A 109 14.39 7.15 14.71
N SER A 110 13.40 7.34 13.84
CA SER A 110 12.31 8.28 14.11
C SER A 110 11.36 7.75 15.19
N PRO A 111 10.68 8.63 15.95
CA PRO A 111 9.62 8.20 16.87
C PRO A 111 8.51 7.41 16.18
N PHE A 112 8.18 7.77 14.94
CA PHE A 112 7.23 7.06 14.13
C PHE A 112 7.74 5.63 13.81
N ALA A 113 8.99 5.49 13.38
CA ALA A 113 9.60 4.20 13.11
C ALA A 113 9.58 3.31 14.35
N HIS A 114 9.95 3.81 15.52
CA HIS A 114 9.90 3.06 16.77
C HIS A 114 8.49 2.60 17.15
N ARG A 115 7.47 3.39 16.87
CA ARG A 115 6.08 3.05 17.19
C ARG A 115 5.46 2.03 16.24
N PHE A 116 5.76 2.11 14.95
CA PHE A 116 5.08 1.35 13.90
C PHE A 116 5.93 0.27 13.22
N LEU A 117 7.24 0.24 13.47
CA LEU A 117 8.13 -0.78 12.92
C LEU A 117 8.24 -2.08 13.74
N PRO A 118 8.00 -2.11 15.06
CA PRO A 118 7.91 -3.39 15.75
C PRO A 118 6.69 -4.16 15.25
N SER A 119 6.91 -5.36 14.99
CA SER A 119 6.20 -6.35 14.24
C SER A 119 4.95 -6.91 14.92
N ALA A 120 3.93 -6.09 15.12
CA ALA A 120 2.60 -6.67 15.32
C ALA A 120 2.14 -7.28 13.98
N PRO A 121 1.66 -8.54 13.96
CA PRO A 121 1.01 -9.07 12.77
C PRO A 121 -0.18 -8.19 12.44
N ALA A 122 -0.33 -7.85 11.15
CA ALA A 122 -1.51 -7.13 10.69
C ALA A 122 -2.73 -8.06 10.78
N SER A 123 -3.90 -7.47 11.02
CA SER A 123 -5.19 -8.19 11.04
C SER A 123 -5.63 -8.68 9.66
N VAL A 124 -4.92 -8.30 8.60
CA VAL A 124 -5.18 -8.69 7.21
C VAL A 124 -3.89 -9.07 6.49
N PRO A 125 -3.98 -9.81 5.38
CA PRO A 125 -2.81 -10.13 4.57
C PRO A 125 -2.06 -8.87 4.14
N ILE A 126 -0.74 -8.87 4.34
CA ILE A 126 0.18 -7.89 3.76
C ILE A 126 1.10 -8.62 2.81
N ARG A 127 1.18 -8.13 1.58
CA ARG A 127 2.02 -8.68 0.53
C ARG A 127 2.89 -7.60 -0.11
N CYS A 128 4.09 -7.97 -0.55
CA CYS A 128 5.05 -7.04 -1.11
C CYS A 128 5.53 -7.48 -2.49
N ILE A 129 5.56 -6.56 -3.44
CA ILE A 129 6.26 -6.72 -4.72
C ILE A 129 7.48 -5.81 -4.68
N ILE A 130 8.65 -6.36 -4.91
CA ILE A 130 9.93 -5.66 -4.75
C ILE A 130 10.78 -5.90 -5.99
N GLY A 131 11.43 -4.86 -6.51
CA GLY A 131 12.48 -4.99 -7.53
C GLY A 131 13.74 -5.61 -6.93
N GLU A 132 14.39 -6.50 -7.68
CA GLU A 132 15.63 -7.15 -7.22
C GLU A 132 16.75 -6.14 -6.91
N GLN A 133 16.83 -5.05 -7.70
CA GLN A 133 17.77 -3.96 -7.49
C GLN A 133 17.08 -2.73 -6.88
N GLU A 134 16.41 -2.92 -5.74
CA GLU A 134 15.84 -1.80 -4.99
C GLU A 134 16.93 -0.78 -4.63
N ASN A 135 16.80 0.43 -5.14
CA ASN A 135 17.84 1.45 -5.08
C ASN A 135 17.45 2.71 -4.28
N ILE A 136 16.21 2.82 -3.86
CA ILE A 136 15.69 3.94 -3.05
C ILE A 136 15.49 3.50 -1.59
N VAL A 137 14.91 2.32 -1.38
CA VAL A 137 14.76 1.78 -0.03
C VAL A 137 16.04 1.05 0.36
N SER A 138 16.83 1.69 1.20
CA SER A 138 18.10 1.14 1.67
C SER A 138 18.06 0.91 3.17
N PRO A 139 18.38 -0.29 3.63
CA PRO A 139 18.66 -1.49 2.83
C PRO A 139 17.40 -2.13 2.22
N PRO A 140 17.51 -2.90 1.11
CA PRO A 140 16.34 -3.47 0.40
C PRO A 140 15.43 -4.35 1.26
N TRP A 141 16.00 -5.09 2.23
CA TRP A 141 15.19 -5.89 3.18
C TRP A 141 14.29 -5.05 4.09
N SER A 142 14.44 -3.71 4.09
CA SER A 142 13.50 -2.81 4.75
C SER A 142 12.09 -2.87 4.16
N CYS A 143 11.96 -3.38 2.93
CA CYS A 143 10.66 -3.61 2.31
C CYS A 143 9.90 -4.80 2.94
N VAL A 144 10.57 -5.67 3.67
CA VAL A 144 10.00 -6.95 4.13
C VAL A 144 9.63 -6.90 5.60
N LEU A 145 8.44 -7.42 5.93
CA LEU A 145 7.98 -7.65 7.30
C LEU A 145 7.93 -9.15 7.60
N PRO A 146 8.11 -9.57 8.86
CA PRO A 146 7.82 -10.94 9.28
C PRO A 146 6.37 -11.32 8.96
N GLY A 147 6.17 -12.49 8.33
CA GLY A 147 4.84 -12.97 7.92
C GLY A 147 4.25 -12.32 6.67
N CYS A 148 4.96 -11.41 6.03
CA CYS A 148 4.58 -10.83 4.74
C CYS A 148 4.94 -11.80 3.60
N GLU A 149 4.01 -12.04 2.69
CA GLU A 149 4.31 -12.73 1.44
C GLU A 149 5.03 -11.77 0.48
N VAL A 150 6.16 -12.20 -0.07
CA VAL A 150 7.02 -11.35 -0.91
C VAL A 150 7.16 -11.94 -2.28
N TYR A 151 6.96 -11.12 -3.29
CA TYR A 151 7.31 -11.41 -4.66
C TYR A 151 8.50 -10.54 -5.07
N LEU A 152 9.64 -11.20 -5.27
CA LEU A 152 10.82 -10.56 -5.83
C LEU A 152 10.72 -10.64 -7.35
N MET A 153 10.79 -9.50 -8.02
CA MET A 153 10.71 -9.44 -9.47
C MET A 153 11.94 -10.09 -10.11
N SER A 154 11.72 -10.83 -11.19
CA SER A 154 12.75 -11.65 -11.82
C SER A 154 13.79 -10.86 -12.65
N LEU A 155 13.53 -9.59 -12.90
CA LEU A 155 14.45 -8.71 -13.61
C LEU A 155 15.21 -7.80 -12.63
N PRO A 156 16.46 -7.44 -12.93
CA PRO A 156 17.24 -6.50 -12.13
C PRO A 156 16.70 -5.08 -12.33
N VAL A 157 15.67 -4.75 -11.57
CA VAL A 157 14.90 -3.51 -11.70
C VAL A 157 14.78 -2.79 -10.35
N GLY A 158 14.72 -1.46 -10.40
CA GLY A 158 14.71 -0.59 -9.23
C GLY A 158 13.31 -0.30 -8.67
N HIS A 159 13.23 0.73 -7.85
CA HIS A 159 12.11 1.12 -7.00
C HIS A 159 10.76 1.28 -7.69
N ASP A 160 10.72 1.90 -8.86
CA ASP A 160 9.47 2.17 -9.59
C ASP A 160 9.01 1.03 -10.52
N ALA A 161 9.85 0.02 -10.71
CA ALA A 161 9.56 -1.07 -11.63
C ALA A 161 8.24 -1.81 -11.34
N PRO A 162 7.85 -2.05 -10.06
CA PRO A 162 6.57 -2.67 -9.75
C PRO A 162 5.36 -1.91 -10.29
N LEU A 163 5.49 -0.62 -10.59
CA LEU A 163 4.42 0.19 -11.19
C LEU A 163 4.25 -0.02 -12.70
N HIS A 164 5.24 -0.60 -13.37
CA HIS A 164 5.30 -0.58 -14.84
C HIS A 164 5.30 -1.95 -15.49
N LEU A 165 5.85 -2.97 -14.82
CA LEU A 165 6.10 -4.27 -15.43
C LEU A 165 4.90 -5.21 -15.40
N PRO A 166 4.66 -5.98 -16.48
CA PRO A 166 3.52 -6.90 -16.59
C PRO A 166 3.46 -7.94 -15.48
N GLU A 167 4.61 -8.45 -15.02
CA GLU A 167 4.68 -9.47 -13.97
C GLU A 167 4.13 -8.96 -12.62
N SER A 168 4.33 -7.67 -12.30
CA SER A 168 3.74 -7.06 -11.11
C SER A 168 2.22 -7.06 -11.16
N TYR A 169 1.66 -6.71 -12.30
CA TYR A 169 0.20 -6.69 -12.49
C TYR A 169 -0.39 -8.09 -12.42
N ALA A 170 0.28 -9.09 -12.98
CA ALA A 170 -0.19 -10.47 -12.93
C ALA A 170 -0.19 -10.99 -11.48
N ARG A 171 0.88 -10.73 -10.73
CA ARG A 171 0.99 -11.12 -9.33
C ARG A 171 -0.01 -10.37 -8.45
N LEU A 172 -0.14 -9.06 -8.65
CA LEU A 172 -1.10 -8.23 -7.93
C LEU A 172 -2.55 -8.72 -8.17
N GLU A 173 -2.92 -8.95 -9.41
CA GLU A 173 -4.25 -9.46 -9.78
C GLU A 173 -4.53 -10.80 -9.09
N GLN A 174 -3.59 -11.74 -9.15
CA GLN A 174 -3.71 -13.04 -8.48
C GLN A 174 -3.98 -12.86 -6.99
N TRP A 175 -3.22 -12.02 -6.31
CA TRP A 175 -3.37 -11.79 -4.86
C TRP A 175 -4.66 -11.09 -4.50
N LEU A 176 -5.08 -10.08 -5.27
CA LEU A 176 -6.35 -9.39 -5.04
C LEU A 176 -7.54 -10.36 -5.13
N LEU A 177 -7.57 -11.22 -6.15
CA LEU A 177 -8.63 -12.23 -6.32
C LEU A 177 -8.58 -13.28 -5.21
N GLN A 178 -7.38 -13.75 -4.83
CA GLN A 178 -7.18 -14.69 -3.74
C GLN A 178 -7.70 -14.15 -2.40
N ASP A 179 -7.60 -12.83 -2.17
CA ASP A 179 -8.07 -12.17 -0.96
C ASP A 179 -9.54 -11.72 -1.05
N GLY A 180 -10.26 -12.13 -2.10
CA GLY A 180 -11.69 -11.88 -2.24
C GLY A 180 -12.03 -10.50 -2.80
N VAL A 181 -11.08 -9.81 -3.45
CA VAL A 181 -11.36 -8.57 -4.17
C VAL A 181 -12.06 -8.91 -5.48
N MET A 182 -13.30 -8.48 -5.62
CA MET A 182 -14.12 -8.76 -6.80
C MET A 182 -13.82 -7.80 -7.96
N ARG A 183 -13.96 -8.27 -9.19
CA ARG A 183 -14.00 -7.40 -10.37
C ARG A 183 -15.35 -6.72 -10.49
N ALA A 184 -15.41 -5.60 -11.19
CA ALA A 184 -16.61 -4.81 -11.36
C ALA A 184 -17.78 -5.58 -12.01
N GLY A 185 -17.50 -6.59 -12.84
CA GLY A 185 -18.48 -7.47 -13.46
C GLY A 185 -19.04 -8.54 -12.52
N ASP A 186 -18.19 -9.06 -11.63
CA ASP A 186 -18.54 -10.19 -10.76
C ASP A 186 -19.57 -9.78 -9.68
N ALA A 187 -19.56 -8.50 -9.30
CA ALA A 187 -20.50 -7.96 -8.29
C ALA A 187 -21.97 -7.97 -8.73
N ALA A 188 -22.23 -8.09 -10.02
CA ALA A 188 -23.59 -8.14 -10.56
C ALA A 188 -24.24 -9.54 -10.47
N GLU A 189 -23.46 -10.59 -10.23
CA GLU A 189 -23.94 -11.98 -10.17
C GLU A 189 -24.25 -12.49 -8.76
N LEU A 190 -23.97 -11.72 -7.72
CA LEU A 190 -24.34 -12.12 -6.35
C LEU A 190 -25.84 -11.98 -6.17
N PRO A 191 -26.56 -13.05 -5.74
CA PRO A 191 -27.97 -12.94 -5.39
C PRO A 191 -28.11 -11.89 -4.29
N ARG A 192 -28.98 -10.91 -4.49
CA ARG A 192 -29.35 -9.95 -3.44
C ARG A 192 -29.88 -10.78 -2.27
N ALA A 193 -29.26 -10.65 -1.09
CA ALA A 193 -29.80 -11.25 0.10
C ALA A 193 -31.24 -10.76 0.24
N GLU A 194 -32.21 -11.69 0.18
CA GLU A 194 -33.58 -11.38 0.44
C GLU A 194 -33.70 -10.87 1.87
N SER A 195 -34.06 -9.60 2.00
CA SER A 195 -34.36 -8.98 3.28
C SER A 195 -35.65 -9.64 3.83
N THR A 196 -35.44 -10.54 4.78
CA THR A 196 -36.50 -11.03 5.67
C THR A 196 -36.70 -10.07 6.83
#